data_12b116d84a445734b1cf72c9c4681cb3
#
_entry.id   12b116d84a445734b1cf72c9c4681cb3
#
_cell.length_a   1.000
_cell.length_b   1.000
_cell.length_c   1.000
_cell.angle_alpha   90.00
_cell.angle_beta   90.00
_cell.angle_gamma   90.00
#
_symmetry.space_group_name_H-M   'P 1'
#
loop_
_entity.id
_entity.type
_entity.pdbx_description
1 polymer ?
#
loop_
_entity_poly.entity_id
_entity_poly.type
_entity_poly.pdbx_seq_one_letter_code
_entity_poly.pdbx_strand_id
1 'polypeptide(L)'
;GRIVDANVKEKKDFALVWDGQIQIPDLYAILKGTKNLEAAQEFVRFASSSQPLADQAKYIPYAPTRNSSLALIPASNPLKVWLVSPA
;
A
#
# COMPACT_ATOMS: atom_id res chain seq x y z
N GLY A 1 6.85 -3.00 4.93
CA GLY A 1 6.74 -4.45 4.63
C GLY A 1 7.67 -5.30 5.47
N ARG A 2 8.96 -5.02 5.44
CA ARG A 2 9.99 -5.86 6.12
C ARG A 2 9.79 -5.94 7.64
N ILE A 3 9.45 -4.85 8.29
CA ILE A 3 9.22 -4.82 9.74
C ILE A 3 8.00 -5.66 10.12
N VAL A 4 6.93 -5.53 9.35
CA VAL A 4 5.71 -6.32 9.57
C VAL A 4 5.98 -7.81 9.33
N ASP A 5 6.70 -8.16 8.27
CA ASP A 5 7.10 -9.55 8.02
C ASP A 5 7.93 -10.14 9.17
N ALA A 6 8.91 -9.38 9.68
CA ALA A 6 9.71 -9.81 10.82
C ALA A 6 8.85 -10.05 12.07
N ASN A 7 7.91 -9.16 12.35
CA ASN A 7 7.02 -9.31 13.50
C ASN A 7 6.07 -10.50 13.36
N VAL A 8 5.47 -10.68 12.17
CA VAL A 8 4.45 -11.69 11.92
C VAL A 8 5.06 -13.07 11.71
N LYS A 9 6.08 -13.17 10.84
CA LYS A 9 6.66 -14.46 10.44
C LYS A 9 7.76 -14.92 11.37
N GLU A 10 8.63 -14.01 11.81
CA GLU A 10 9.80 -14.33 12.62
C GLU A 10 9.59 -14.10 14.11
N LYS A 11 8.41 -13.67 14.52
CA LYS A 11 8.06 -13.41 15.93
C LYS A 11 8.97 -12.38 16.60
N LYS A 12 9.46 -11.40 15.84
CA LYS A 12 10.22 -10.27 16.38
C LYS A 12 9.24 -9.26 17.01
N ASP A 13 9.77 -8.39 17.85
CA ASP A 13 9.01 -7.36 18.55
C ASP A 13 9.55 -5.97 18.19
N PHE A 14 9.43 -5.61 16.92
CA PHE A 14 9.77 -4.28 16.45
C PHE A 14 8.57 -3.33 16.60
N ALA A 15 8.84 -2.13 17.08
CA ALA A 15 7.85 -1.07 17.15
C ALA A 15 8.07 -0.05 16.03
N LEU A 16 7.01 0.62 15.63
CA LEU A 16 7.04 1.68 14.63
C LEU A 16 6.96 3.04 15.33
N VAL A 17 7.99 3.87 15.15
CA VAL A 17 8.00 5.25 15.62
C VAL A 17 7.60 6.15 14.46
N TRP A 18 6.46 6.81 14.57
CA TRP A 18 5.92 7.64 13.49
C TRP A 18 6.56 9.03 13.41
N ASP A 19 7.10 9.52 14.52
CA ASP A 19 7.75 10.82 14.55
C ASP A 19 9.00 10.84 13.66
N GLY A 20 9.12 11.88 12.85
CA GLY A 20 10.27 12.04 11.93
C GLY A 20 10.29 11.08 10.74
N GLN A 21 9.23 10.35 10.47
CA GLN A 21 9.16 9.44 9.32
C GLN A 21 9.14 10.18 7.99
N ILE A 22 9.78 9.58 7.00
CA ILE A 22 9.80 10.10 5.63
C ILE A 22 8.77 9.33 4.81
N GLN A 23 7.85 10.05 4.19
CA GLN A 23 6.86 9.47 3.29
C GLN A 23 7.42 9.45 1.87
N ILE A 24 7.46 8.27 1.26
CA ILE A 24 7.93 8.07 -0.11
C ILE A 24 6.78 7.46 -0.92
N PRO A 25 6.29 8.13 -1.99
CA PRO A 25 5.30 7.55 -2.86
C PRO A 25 5.92 6.52 -3.80
N ASP A 26 5.30 5.35 -3.91
CA ASP A 26 5.60 4.40 -4.97
C ASP A 26 4.81 4.79 -6.22
N LEU A 27 5.41 4.58 -7.40
CA LEU A 27 4.85 5.05 -8.66
C LEU A 27 4.71 3.90 -9.65
N TYR A 28 3.60 3.88 -10.36
CA TYR A 28 3.49 3.12 -11.60
C TYR A 28 4.13 3.91 -12.74
N ALA A 29 4.93 3.24 -13.56
CA ALA A 29 5.54 3.84 -14.73
C ALA A 29 5.26 3.00 -15.98
N ILE A 30 4.88 3.65 -17.06
CA ILE A 30 4.73 3.02 -18.37
C ILE A 30 5.99 3.32 -19.16
N LEU A 31 6.67 2.27 -19.61
CA LEU A 31 7.94 2.44 -20.32
C LEU A 31 7.72 3.07 -21.70
N LYS A 32 8.57 4.03 -22.02
CA LYS A 32 8.57 4.65 -23.35
C LYS A 32 8.86 3.57 -24.42
N GLY A 33 8.06 3.60 -25.48
CA GLY A 33 8.20 2.65 -26.58
C GLY A 33 7.44 1.33 -26.39
N THR A 34 6.66 1.19 -25.32
CA THR A 34 5.80 0.01 -25.18
C THR A 34 4.85 -0.13 -26.37
N LYS A 35 4.66 -1.36 -26.85
CA LYS A 35 3.68 -1.68 -27.91
C LYS A 35 2.26 -1.87 -27.35
N ASN A 36 2.10 -1.85 -26.03
CA ASN A 36 0.84 -2.11 -25.32
C ASN A 36 0.41 -0.89 -24.49
N LEU A 37 0.57 0.30 -25.01
CA LEU A 37 0.30 1.55 -24.26
C LEU A 37 -1.11 1.60 -23.71
N GLU A 38 -2.12 1.29 -24.54
CA GLU A 38 -3.53 1.34 -24.15
C GLU A 38 -3.82 0.36 -23.01
N ALA A 39 -3.36 -0.88 -23.13
CA ALA A 39 -3.51 -1.89 -22.07
C ALA A 39 -2.77 -1.50 -20.79
N ALA A 40 -1.58 -0.92 -20.90
CA ALA A 40 -0.83 -0.42 -19.76
C ALA A 40 -1.55 0.72 -19.03
N GLN A 41 -2.13 1.64 -19.77
CA GLN A 41 -2.93 2.73 -19.19
C GLN A 41 -4.19 2.20 -18.48
N GLU A 42 -4.87 1.22 -19.07
CA GLU A 42 -6.01 0.54 -18.43
C GLU A 42 -5.60 -0.14 -17.13
N PHE A 43 -4.48 -0.85 -17.13
CA PHE A 43 -3.96 -1.49 -15.92
C PHE A 43 -3.67 -0.47 -14.82
N VAL A 44 -2.97 0.62 -15.13
CA VAL A 44 -2.64 1.67 -14.14
C VAL A 44 -3.92 2.30 -13.59
N ARG A 45 -4.90 2.57 -14.46
CA ARG A 45 -6.20 3.13 -14.03
C ARG A 45 -6.91 2.19 -13.06
N PHE A 46 -6.96 0.90 -13.37
CA PHE A 46 -7.54 -0.13 -12.51
C PHE A 46 -6.78 -0.25 -11.20
N ALA A 47 -5.46 -0.46 -11.25
CA ALA A 47 -4.63 -0.71 -10.08
C ALA A 47 -4.60 0.48 -9.10
N SER A 48 -4.75 1.71 -9.59
CA SER A 48 -4.80 2.93 -8.78
C SER A 48 -6.22 3.36 -8.39
N SER A 49 -7.24 2.57 -8.69
CA SER A 49 -8.61 2.83 -8.26
C SER A 49 -8.83 2.42 -6.80
N SER A 50 -9.95 2.84 -6.21
CA SER A 50 -10.17 2.74 -4.75
C SER A 50 -10.13 1.32 -4.21
N GLN A 51 -10.86 0.39 -4.84
CA GLN A 51 -10.96 -0.98 -4.34
C GLN A 51 -9.65 -1.77 -4.49
N PRO A 52 -8.99 -1.79 -5.66
CA PRO A 52 -7.71 -2.48 -5.79
C PRO A 52 -6.62 -1.96 -4.85
N LEU A 53 -6.55 -0.64 -4.62
CA LEU A 53 -5.62 -0.08 -3.63
C LEU A 53 -5.94 -0.53 -2.20
N ALA A 54 -7.22 -0.65 -1.85
CA ALA A 54 -7.63 -1.19 -0.56
C ALA A 54 -7.31 -2.68 -0.44
N ASP A 55 -7.52 -3.45 -1.50
CA ASP A 55 -7.25 -4.88 -1.53
C ASP A 55 -5.77 -5.20 -1.37
N GLN A 56 -4.89 -4.33 -1.85
CA GLN A 56 -3.44 -4.46 -1.67
C GLN A 56 -3.06 -4.57 -0.18
N ALA A 57 -3.76 -3.87 0.69
CA ALA A 57 -3.51 -3.89 2.13
C ALA A 57 -3.78 -5.26 2.80
N LYS A 58 -4.42 -6.19 2.11
CA LYS A 58 -4.57 -7.58 2.57
C LYS A 58 -3.24 -8.34 2.56
N TYR A 59 -2.32 -7.93 1.71
CA TYR A 59 -1.09 -8.65 1.42
C TYR A 59 0.16 -7.91 1.88
N ILE A 60 0.14 -6.58 1.83
CA ILE A 60 1.30 -5.76 2.14
C ILE A 60 0.86 -4.48 2.87
N PRO A 61 1.58 -4.05 3.93
CA PRO A 61 1.22 -2.87 4.71
C PRO A 61 1.71 -1.59 4.02
N TYR A 62 1.24 -1.32 2.81
CA TYR A 62 1.47 -0.08 2.10
C TYR A 62 0.22 0.77 2.12
N ALA A 63 0.37 2.02 2.55
CA ALA A 63 -0.76 2.94 2.62
C ALA A 63 -1.26 3.30 1.21
N PRO A 64 -2.56 3.21 0.97
CA PRO A 64 -3.11 3.67 -0.30
C PRO A 64 -3.04 5.20 -0.39
N THR A 65 -2.81 5.71 -1.60
CA THR A 65 -2.76 7.15 -1.86
C THR A 65 -4.15 7.79 -2.00
N ARG A 66 -5.22 7.00 -1.93
CA ARG A 66 -6.60 7.49 -1.99
C ARG A 66 -7.29 7.37 -0.64
N ASN A 67 -7.88 8.45 -0.17
CA ASN A 67 -8.69 8.44 1.07
C ASN A 67 -9.88 7.47 0.97
N SER A 68 -10.48 7.35 -0.21
CA SER A 68 -11.57 6.40 -0.45
C SER A 68 -11.14 4.95 -0.27
N SER A 69 -9.88 4.63 -0.52
CA SER A 69 -9.33 3.30 -0.28
C SER A 69 -9.17 2.98 1.20
N LEU A 70 -8.78 3.97 2.01
CA LEU A 70 -8.67 3.78 3.48
C LEU A 70 -10.01 3.38 4.10
N ALA A 71 -11.10 3.96 3.62
CA ALA A 71 -12.45 3.64 4.08
C ALA A 71 -12.87 2.20 3.72
N LEU A 72 -12.31 1.64 2.65
CA LEU A 72 -12.61 0.28 2.18
C LEU A 72 -11.77 -0.80 2.86
N ILE A 73 -10.73 -0.43 3.62
CA ILE A 73 -9.93 -1.38 4.38
C ILE A 73 -10.67 -1.73 5.66
N PRO A 74 -11.05 -3.00 5.89
CA PRO A 74 -11.76 -3.40 7.09
C PRO A 74 -10.99 -3.11 8.37
N ALA A 75 -11.67 -2.72 9.43
CA ALA A 75 -11.07 -2.54 10.75
C ALA A 75 -10.46 -3.84 11.29
N SER A 76 -10.96 -4.99 10.83
CA SER A 76 -10.45 -6.32 11.18
C SER A 76 -9.11 -6.66 10.52
N ASN A 77 -8.66 -5.88 9.53
CA ASN A 77 -7.37 -6.13 8.89
C ASN A 77 -6.23 -5.80 9.86
N PRO A 78 -5.44 -6.81 10.29
CA PRO A 78 -4.38 -6.59 11.27
C PRO A 78 -3.25 -5.67 10.76
N LEU A 79 -3.13 -5.51 9.45
CA LEU A 79 -2.11 -4.62 8.85
C LEU A 79 -2.53 -3.15 8.88
N LYS A 80 -3.80 -2.84 9.17
CA LYS A 80 -4.31 -1.47 9.08
C LYS A 80 -3.56 -0.50 9.99
N VAL A 81 -3.13 -0.94 11.16
CA VAL A 81 -2.38 -0.13 12.12
C VAL A 81 -0.99 0.29 11.63
N TRP A 82 -0.48 -0.38 10.59
CA TRP A 82 0.83 -0.11 10.02
C TRP A 82 0.79 0.79 8.79
N LEU A 83 -0.40 1.20 8.35
CA LEU A 83 -0.56 1.91 7.07
C LEU A 83 -0.38 3.42 7.21
N VAL A 84 -0.89 3.99 8.28
CA VAL A 84 -0.87 5.45 8.50
C VAL A 84 -0.60 5.76 9.96
N SER A 85 -0.09 6.97 10.22
CA SER A 85 0.07 7.48 11.57
C SER A 85 -1.27 7.53 12.30
N PRO A 86 -1.32 7.17 13.59
CA PRO A 86 -2.53 7.28 14.39
C PRO A 86 -2.94 8.73 14.70
N ALA A 87 -2.05 9.68 14.46
CA ALA A 87 -2.30 11.10 14.70
C ALA A 87 -3.23 11.74 13.65
#